data_b73669660c741abbbab588ce61825dd8
#
_entry.id   b73669660c741abbbab588ce61825dd8
#
_cell.length_a   1.000
_cell.length_b   1.000
_cell.length_c   1.000
_cell.angle_alpha   90.00
_cell.angle_beta   90.00
_cell.angle_gamma   90.00
#
_symmetry.space_group_name_H-M   'P 1'
#
loop_
_entity.id
_entity.type
_entity.pdbx_description
1 polymer ?
#
loop_
_entity_poly.entity_id
_entity_poly.type
_entity_poly.pdbx_seq_one_letter_code
_entity_poly.pdbx_strand_id
1 'polypeptide(L)'
;IHGGTKHNIIPNHVDLQITVRSYSDEDRELIISRIKKIAESIAIQNDLPKNLYPIVKLRDEYTPAVFNNPDLAMRAKEILTKELGKDKVFDGPQVMGGEDFGQFGRVEPKIPSLLFWIGAVSEKDYKEFLNNSKKLPSLHSSKFLPDYEKTIDTGISSSIALIKAHLN
;
A
#
# COMPACT_ATOMS: atom_id res chain seq x y z
N ILE A 1 7.96 -12.74 -15.50
CA ILE A 1 8.48 -14.06 -15.87
C ILE A 1 9.56 -13.85 -16.91
N HIS A 2 10.74 -14.44 -16.65
CA HIS A 2 11.87 -14.42 -17.56
C HIS A 2 12.34 -15.85 -17.80
N GLY A 3 12.36 -16.30 -19.05
CA GLY A 3 12.78 -17.66 -19.43
C GLY A 3 13.05 -17.78 -20.90
N GLY A 4 14.23 -18.26 -21.24
CA GLY A 4 14.67 -18.48 -22.61
C GLY A 4 14.99 -17.22 -23.42
N THR A 5 15.65 -17.42 -24.54
CA THR A 5 16.07 -16.37 -25.48
C THR A 5 15.48 -16.55 -26.86
N LYS A 6 14.96 -17.74 -27.17
CA LYS A 6 14.36 -18.10 -28.47
C LYS A 6 13.11 -18.95 -28.27
N HIS A 7 12.15 -18.77 -29.14
CA HIS A 7 10.83 -19.41 -29.11
C HIS A 7 10.84 -20.94 -29.28
N ASN A 8 11.90 -21.50 -29.84
CA ASN A 8 12.06 -22.93 -30.16
C ASN A 8 13.09 -23.66 -29.29
N ILE A 9 13.56 -23.02 -28.20
CA ILE A 9 14.56 -23.62 -27.29
C ILE A 9 13.97 -23.63 -25.88
N ILE A 10 13.99 -24.82 -25.25
CA ILE A 10 13.61 -24.96 -23.84
C ILE A 10 14.72 -24.35 -22.98
N PRO A 11 14.42 -23.38 -22.11
CA PRO A 11 15.42 -22.75 -21.28
C PRO A 11 15.88 -23.66 -20.13
N ASN A 12 17.12 -23.47 -19.70
CA ASN A 12 17.68 -24.19 -18.55
C ASN A 12 17.05 -23.74 -17.21
N HIS A 13 16.53 -22.52 -17.15
CA HIS A 13 15.84 -21.98 -15.98
C HIS A 13 14.79 -20.96 -16.39
N VAL A 14 13.84 -20.73 -15.50
CA VAL A 14 12.82 -19.68 -15.60
C VAL A 14 12.75 -18.97 -14.26
N ASP A 15 12.83 -17.64 -14.30
CA ASP A 15 12.70 -16.79 -13.13
C ASP A 15 11.30 -16.18 -13.06
N LEU A 16 10.65 -16.31 -11.90
CA LEU A 16 9.40 -15.68 -11.57
C LEU A 16 9.63 -14.63 -10.48
N GLN A 17 9.23 -13.40 -10.74
CA GLN A 17 9.20 -12.34 -9.73
C GLN A 17 7.75 -12.10 -9.32
N ILE A 18 7.47 -12.26 -8.03
CA ILE A 18 6.12 -12.17 -7.48
C ILE A 18 6.11 -11.10 -6.39
N THR A 19 5.20 -10.13 -6.50
CA THR A 19 4.89 -9.19 -5.43
C THR A 19 3.69 -9.70 -4.66
N VAL A 20 3.88 -9.95 -3.36
CA VAL A 20 2.80 -10.34 -2.45
C VAL A 20 2.37 -9.10 -1.68
N ARG A 21 1.05 -8.89 -1.60
CA ARG A 21 0.43 -7.82 -0.82
C ARG A 21 -0.65 -8.43 0.06
N SER A 22 -0.74 -7.97 1.30
CA SER A 22 -1.69 -8.47 2.30
C SER A 22 -2.09 -7.37 3.26
N TYR A 23 -3.20 -7.53 3.96
CA TYR A 23 -3.64 -6.61 5.01
C TYR A 23 -3.15 -7.01 6.40
N SER A 24 -2.62 -8.23 6.55
CA SER A 24 -2.08 -8.72 7.82
C SER A 24 -0.79 -9.52 7.61
N ASP A 25 -0.03 -9.72 8.68
CA ASP A 25 1.15 -10.58 8.67
C ASP A 25 0.75 -12.05 8.52
N GLU A 26 -0.36 -12.47 9.13
CA GLU A 26 -0.91 -13.82 9.04
C GLU A 26 -1.24 -14.18 7.59
N ASP A 27 -1.92 -13.29 6.87
CA ASP A 27 -2.21 -13.49 5.45
C ASP A 27 -0.94 -13.55 4.62
N ARG A 28 0.04 -12.70 4.91
CA ARG A 28 1.33 -12.72 4.25
C ARG A 28 2.03 -14.07 4.41
N GLU A 29 2.14 -14.57 5.64
CA GLU A 29 2.76 -15.85 5.92
C GLU A 29 2.01 -17.01 5.27
N LEU A 30 0.68 -16.98 5.30
CA LEU A 30 -0.17 -17.95 4.62
C LEU A 30 0.13 -17.97 3.11
N ILE A 31 0.12 -16.82 2.45
CA ILE A 31 0.38 -16.72 1.01
C ILE A 31 1.77 -17.28 0.67
N ILE A 32 2.80 -16.87 1.41
CA ILE A 32 4.17 -17.32 1.20
C ILE A 32 4.28 -18.85 1.37
N SER A 33 3.69 -19.38 2.44
CA SER A 33 3.69 -20.82 2.70
C SER A 33 3.00 -21.60 1.58
N ARG A 34 1.90 -21.06 1.05
CA ARG A 34 1.16 -21.69 -0.05
C ARG A 34 1.94 -21.64 -1.37
N ILE A 35 2.61 -20.53 -1.68
CA ILE A 35 3.48 -20.43 -2.86
C ILE A 35 4.56 -21.51 -2.82
N LYS A 36 5.25 -21.68 -1.68
CA LYS A 36 6.27 -22.72 -1.51
C LYS A 36 5.70 -24.11 -1.73
N LYS A 37 4.55 -24.45 -1.09
CA LYS A 37 3.91 -25.75 -1.22
C LYS A 37 3.45 -26.04 -2.65
N ILE A 38 2.87 -25.05 -3.33
CA ILE A 38 2.43 -25.20 -4.73
C ILE A 38 3.63 -25.47 -5.64
N ALA A 39 4.70 -24.69 -5.49
CA ALA A 39 5.91 -24.86 -6.29
C ALA A 39 6.50 -26.27 -6.12
N GLU A 40 6.62 -26.75 -4.88
CA GLU A 40 7.08 -28.11 -4.59
C GLU A 40 6.14 -29.18 -5.15
N SER A 41 4.84 -29.00 -4.94
CA SER A 41 3.83 -29.97 -5.43
C SER A 41 3.86 -30.13 -6.96
N ILE A 42 4.08 -29.04 -7.70
CA ILE A 42 4.23 -29.08 -9.17
C ILE A 42 5.45 -29.91 -9.55
N ALA A 43 6.58 -29.76 -8.86
CA ALA A 43 7.79 -30.53 -9.10
C ALA A 43 7.55 -32.04 -8.86
N ILE A 44 6.88 -32.39 -7.76
CA ILE A 44 6.54 -33.77 -7.44
C ILE A 44 5.61 -34.38 -8.49
N GLN A 45 4.57 -33.68 -8.89
CA GLN A 45 3.61 -34.14 -9.90
C GLN A 45 4.24 -34.41 -11.26
N ASN A 46 5.37 -33.78 -11.56
CA ASN A 46 6.11 -33.96 -12.81
C ASN A 46 7.34 -34.86 -12.66
N ASP A 47 7.43 -35.62 -11.56
CA ASP A 47 8.52 -36.57 -11.28
C ASP A 47 9.93 -35.93 -11.39
N LEU A 48 10.04 -34.65 -11.03
CA LEU A 48 11.34 -33.97 -11.07
C LEU A 48 12.27 -34.50 -9.96
N PRO A 49 13.55 -34.67 -10.23
CA PRO A 49 14.52 -34.96 -9.19
C PRO A 49 14.67 -33.75 -8.26
N LYS A 50 14.97 -33.99 -6.97
CA LYS A 50 14.99 -32.94 -5.93
C LYS A 50 15.92 -31.76 -6.25
N ASN A 51 17.01 -32.00 -6.95
CA ASN A 51 17.94 -30.93 -7.36
C ASN A 51 17.39 -29.98 -8.45
N LEU A 52 16.24 -30.31 -9.05
CA LEU A 52 15.54 -29.49 -10.03
C LEU A 52 14.23 -28.88 -9.48
N TYR A 53 14.00 -28.99 -8.18
CA TYR A 53 12.84 -28.36 -7.56
C TYR A 53 12.92 -26.83 -7.62
N PRO A 54 11.78 -26.12 -7.75
CA PRO A 54 11.75 -24.68 -7.72
C PRO A 54 12.30 -24.13 -6.41
N ILE A 55 13.12 -23.10 -6.51
CA ILE A 55 13.71 -22.42 -5.34
C ILE A 55 12.92 -21.14 -5.09
N VAL A 56 12.19 -21.08 -3.98
CA VAL A 56 11.44 -19.91 -3.54
C VAL A 56 12.30 -19.09 -2.58
N LYS A 57 12.77 -17.94 -3.05
CA LYS A 57 13.55 -16.98 -2.25
C LYS A 57 12.66 -15.80 -1.88
N LEU A 58 12.71 -15.36 -0.64
CA LEU A 58 12.11 -14.11 -0.18
C LEU A 58 13.20 -13.03 -0.14
N ARG A 59 12.80 -11.79 -0.35
CA ARG A 59 13.65 -10.65 0.02
C ARG A 59 13.55 -10.46 1.53
N ASP A 60 14.66 -10.12 2.15
CA ASP A 60 14.71 -9.88 3.60
C ASP A 60 13.93 -8.60 3.97
N GLU A 61 14.01 -7.61 3.10
CA GLU A 61 13.28 -6.34 3.27
C GLU A 61 11.85 -6.45 2.70
N TYR A 62 10.88 -6.05 3.49
CA TYR A 62 9.50 -5.92 3.06
C TYR A 62 8.81 -4.76 3.77
N THR A 63 7.79 -4.23 3.14
CA THR A 63 6.94 -3.17 3.67
C THR A 63 5.72 -3.81 4.32
N PRO A 64 5.53 -3.67 5.65
CA PRO A 64 4.39 -4.26 6.33
C PRO A 64 3.08 -3.54 5.98
N ALA A 65 1.95 -4.18 6.28
CA ALA A 65 0.67 -3.50 6.21
C ALA A 65 0.62 -2.33 7.20
N VAL A 66 0.07 -1.18 6.77
CA VAL A 66 -0.25 -0.06 7.65
C VAL A 66 -1.61 -0.33 8.28
N PHE A 67 -1.64 -0.34 9.60
CA PHE A 67 -2.87 -0.44 10.37
C PHE A 67 -3.02 0.77 11.26
N ASN A 68 -3.99 1.61 10.94
CA ASN A 68 -4.31 2.78 11.76
C ASN A 68 -4.94 2.33 13.09
N ASN A 69 -4.44 2.86 14.20
CA ASN A 69 -5.10 2.63 15.49
C ASN A 69 -6.53 3.17 15.46
N PRO A 70 -7.57 2.36 15.76
CA PRO A 70 -8.96 2.76 15.60
C PRO A 70 -9.36 3.97 16.45
N ASP A 71 -8.93 4.02 17.72
CA ASP A 71 -9.28 5.11 18.63
C ASP A 71 -8.60 6.41 18.19
N LEU A 72 -7.32 6.33 17.78
CA LEU A 72 -6.60 7.48 17.26
C LEU A 72 -7.23 7.98 15.94
N ALA A 73 -7.66 7.07 15.07
CA ALA A 73 -8.30 7.42 13.81
C ALA A 73 -9.66 8.11 14.02
N MET A 74 -10.50 7.60 14.93
CA MET A 74 -11.77 8.23 15.28
C MET A 74 -11.57 9.63 15.87
N ARG A 75 -10.68 9.77 16.85
CA ARG A 75 -10.35 11.06 17.46
C ARG A 75 -9.80 12.05 16.43
N ALA A 76 -8.91 11.61 15.56
CA ALA A 76 -8.35 12.45 14.50
C ALA A 76 -9.45 12.91 13.53
N LYS A 77 -10.36 12.04 13.15
CA LYS A 77 -11.50 12.37 12.28
C LYS A 77 -12.39 13.46 12.90
N GLU A 78 -12.69 13.37 14.20
CA GLU A 78 -13.46 14.40 14.91
C GLU A 78 -12.75 15.75 14.92
N ILE A 79 -11.44 15.76 15.23
CA ILE A 79 -10.62 16.96 15.26
C ILE A 79 -10.56 17.61 13.89
N LEU A 80 -10.26 16.82 12.84
CA LEU A 80 -10.16 17.30 11.47
C LEU A 80 -11.51 17.77 10.92
N THR A 81 -12.60 17.10 11.29
CA THR A 81 -13.96 17.53 10.92
C THR A 81 -14.30 18.90 11.51
N LYS A 82 -13.88 19.17 12.75
CA LYS A 82 -14.07 20.46 13.40
C LYS A 82 -13.21 21.55 12.75
N GLU A 83 -11.98 21.22 12.35
CA GLU A 83 -11.02 22.18 11.77
C GLU A 83 -11.33 22.50 10.31
N LEU A 84 -11.59 21.46 9.48
CA LEU A 84 -11.71 21.59 8.03
C LEU A 84 -13.16 21.67 7.53
N GLY A 85 -14.10 21.20 8.34
CA GLY A 85 -15.51 21.05 7.96
C GLY A 85 -15.89 19.62 7.60
N LYS A 86 -17.16 19.27 7.89
CA LYS A 86 -17.70 17.90 7.74
C LYS A 86 -17.63 17.37 6.29
N ASP A 87 -17.78 18.25 5.31
CA ASP A 87 -17.79 17.86 3.90
C ASP A 87 -16.40 17.63 3.31
N LYS A 88 -15.35 17.81 4.13
CA LYS A 88 -13.95 17.68 3.69
C LYS A 88 -13.21 16.51 4.35
N VAL A 89 -13.84 15.83 5.29
CA VAL A 89 -13.25 14.70 6.01
C VAL A 89 -14.14 13.47 5.85
N PHE A 90 -13.59 12.43 5.26
CA PHE A 90 -14.32 11.18 4.98
C PHE A 90 -13.42 9.97 5.15
N ASP A 91 -14.03 8.80 5.28
CA ASP A 91 -13.30 7.55 5.35
C ASP A 91 -12.85 7.14 3.95
N GLY A 92 -11.56 6.85 3.82
CA GLY A 92 -11.01 6.32 2.59
C GLY A 92 -11.21 4.81 2.47
N PRO A 93 -11.20 4.25 1.25
CA PRO A 93 -11.21 2.82 1.05
C PRO A 93 -9.89 2.19 1.53
N GLN A 94 -9.96 0.92 1.91
CA GLN A 94 -8.74 0.12 2.10
C GLN A 94 -8.01 -0.04 0.76
N VAL A 95 -6.69 0.15 0.78
CA VAL A 95 -5.85 0.05 -0.42
C VAL A 95 -4.67 -0.89 -0.18
N MET A 96 -4.25 -1.59 -1.21
CA MET A 96 -3.06 -2.47 -1.21
C MET A 96 -1.80 -1.68 -1.60
N GLY A 97 -1.67 -0.44 -1.16
CA GLY A 97 -0.47 0.37 -1.34
C GLY A 97 0.70 -0.18 -0.50
N GLY A 98 1.92 -0.01 -0.99
CA GLY A 98 3.12 -0.25 -0.18
C GLY A 98 3.48 1.04 0.55
N GLU A 99 3.72 0.95 1.87
CA GLU A 99 4.04 2.11 2.71
C GLU A 99 4.88 1.68 3.92
N ASP A 100 6.06 2.27 4.08
CA ASP A 100 6.99 1.93 5.16
C ASP A 100 6.57 2.51 6.52
N PHE A 101 5.66 3.48 6.54
CA PHE A 101 5.08 4.02 7.76
C PHE A 101 4.52 2.95 8.72
N GLY A 102 4.08 1.79 8.18
CA GLY A 102 3.65 0.66 8.97
C GLY A 102 4.68 0.15 10.00
N GLN A 103 5.96 0.45 9.81
CA GLN A 103 7.02 0.07 10.76
C GLN A 103 6.89 0.82 12.10
N PHE A 104 6.44 2.06 12.11
CA PHE A 104 6.30 2.85 13.35
C PHE A 104 5.33 2.23 14.35
N GLY A 105 4.24 1.61 13.88
CA GLY A 105 3.28 0.92 14.74
C GLY A 105 3.75 -0.45 15.25
N ARG A 106 4.94 -0.92 14.87
CA ARG A 106 5.48 -2.25 15.20
C ARG A 106 6.58 -2.21 16.26
N VAL A 107 7.02 -1.04 16.68
CA VAL A 107 8.01 -0.88 17.75
C VAL A 107 7.44 -1.28 19.12
N GLU A 108 8.32 -1.67 20.05
CA GLU A 108 7.91 -1.96 21.43
C GLU A 108 8.51 -0.89 22.37
N PRO A 109 7.70 -0.30 23.25
CA PRO A 109 6.24 -0.47 23.39
C PRO A 109 5.49 0.06 22.16
N LYS A 110 4.35 -0.56 21.83
CA LYS A 110 3.54 -0.16 20.67
C LYS A 110 3.08 1.29 20.76
N ILE A 111 3.36 2.04 19.70
CA ILE A 111 2.93 3.44 19.57
C ILE A 111 1.72 3.47 18.64
N PRO A 112 0.55 3.99 19.10
CA PRO A 112 -0.60 4.18 18.23
C PRO A 112 -0.22 5.05 17.04
N SER A 113 -0.47 4.55 15.83
CA SER A 113 -0.07 5.22 14.59
C SER A 113 -1.28 5.51 13.72
N LEU A 114 -1.23 6.61 12.98
CA LEU A 114 -2.25 7.04 12.05
C LEU A 114 -1.60 7.57 10.78
N LEU A 115 -1.93 6.96 9.66
CA LEU A 115 -1.66 7.48 8.32
C LEU A 115 -2.97 7.94 7.69
N PHE A 116 -3.02 9.16 7.18
CA PHE A 116 -4.18 9.70 6.48
C PHE A 116 -3.78 10.36 5.17
N TRP A 117 -4.73 10.47 4.27
CA TRP A 117 -4.52 11.05 2.95
C TRP A 117 -4.99 12.49 2.91
N ILE A 118 -4.24 13.33 2.20
CA ILE A 118 -4.64 14.70 1.89
C ILE A 118 -4.96 14.77 0.41
N GLY A 119 -6.12 15.36 0.07
CA GLY A 119 -6.52 15.57 -1.31
C GLY A 119 -5.54 16.51 -2.02
N ALA A 120 -5.10 16.12 -3.21
CA ALA A 120 -4.13 16.87 -4.00
C ALA A 120 -4.68 17.32 -5.37
N VAL A 121 -5.91 16.96 -5.69
CA VAL A 121 -6.56 17.33 -6.96
C VAL A 121 -7.27 18.67 -6.79
N SER A 122 -7.12 19.58 -7.77
CA SER A 122 -7.83 20.85 -7.76
C SER A 122 -9.35 20.64 -7.78
N GLU A 123 -10.11 21.53 -7.16
CA GLU A 123 -11.57 21.44 -7.14
C GLU A 123 -12.17 21.41 -8.56
N LYS A 124 -11.57 22.17 -9.48
CA LYS A 124 -11.97 22.18 -10.90
C LYS A 124 -11.80 20.80 -11.53
N ASP A 125 -10.61 20.23 -11.41
CA ASP A 125 -10.28 18.94 -12.01
C ASP A 125 -11.11 17.81 -11.38
N TYR A 126 -11.39 17.88 -10.08
CA TYR A 126 -12.24 16.94 -9.41
C TYR A 126 -13.69 17.00 -9.87
N LYS A 127 -14.25 18.20 -10.07
CA LYS A 127 -15.59 18.38 -10.65
C LYS A 127 -15.67 17.84 -12.09
N GLU A 128 -14.66 18.09 -12.90
CA GLU A 128 -14.56 17.54 -14.26
C GLU A 128 -14.48 16.03 -14.26
N PHE A 129 -13.74 15.44 -13.31
CA PHE A 129 -13.67 13.99 -13.13
C PHE A 129 -15.02 13.40 -12.73
N LEU A 130 -15.73 13.97 -11.76
CA LEU A 130 -17.05 13.52 -11.35
C LEU A 130 -18.07 13.53 -12.50
N ASN A 131 -17.95 14.47 -13.41
CA ASN A 131 -18.81 14.58 -14.59
C ASN A 131 -18.32 13.74 -15.78
N ASN A 132 -17.36 12.82 -15.57
CA ASN A 132 -16.73 12.00 -16.60
C ASN A 132 -16.11 12.79 -17.77
N SER A 133 -15.86 14.08 -17.60
CA SER A 133 -15.25 14.94 -18.63
C SER A 133 -13.71 14.91 -18.59
N LYS A 134 -13.11 14.40 -17.50
CA LYS A 134 -11.67 14.32 -17.32
C LYS A 134 -11.27 13.03 -16.59
N LYS A 135 -10.16 12.42 -17.02
CA LYS A 135 -9.48 11.35 -16.27
C LYS A 135 -8.35 11.97 -15.43
N LEU A 136 -8.32 11.61 -14.14
CA LEU A 136 -7.22 12.03 -13.28
C LEU A 136 -6.01 11.13 -13.46
N PRO A 137 -4.79 11.69 -13.51
CA PRO A 137 -3.58 10.88 -13.53
C PRO A 137 -3.39 10.17 -12.18
N SER A 138 -2.80 8.99 -12.20
CA SER A 138 -2.43 8.27 -10.97
C SER A 138 -1.26 8.96 -10.25
N LEU A 139 -1.10 8.67 -8.96
CA LEU A 139 -0.05 9.22 -8.09
C LEU A 139 1.37 9.08 -8.67
N HIS A 140 1.68 7.96 -9.34
CA HIS A 140 3.00 7.70 -9.93
C HIS A 140 3.08 8.04 -11.43
N SER A 141 2.14 8.83 -11.93
CA SER A 141 2.14 9.29 -13.32
C SER A 141 3.06 10.52 -13.48
N SER A 142 3.81 10.58 -14.58
CA SER A 142 4.54 11.79 -14.97
C SER A 142 3.63 13.00 -15.26
N LYS A 143 2.32 12.78 -15.34
CA LYS A 143 1.30 13.82 -15.52
C LYS A 143 0.61 14.22 -14.21
N PHE A 144 0.99 13.62 -13.08
CA PHE A 144 0.45 14.00 -11.79
C PHE A 144 1.00 15.36 -11.38
N LEU A 145 0.10 16.34 -11.27
CA LEU A 145 0.40 17.68 -10.82
C LEU A 145 -0.59 18.03 -9.70
N PRO A 146 -0.14 18.06 -8.43
CA PRO A 146 -1.01 18.43 -7.31
C PRO A 146 -1.34 19.92 -7.31
N ASP A 147 -2.50 20.28 -6.76
CA ASP A 147 -2.79 21.65 -6.30
C ASP A 147 -1.96 21.90 -5.04
N TYR A 148 -0.67 22.21 -5.23
CA TYR A 148 0.33 22.18 -4.16
C TYR A 148 0.05 23.21 -3.06
N GLU A 149 -0.44 24.40 -3.38
CA GLU A 149 -0.74 25.44 -2.39
C GLU A 149 -1.81 24.96 -1.41
N LYS A 150 -2.98 24.56 -1.92
CA LYS A 150 -4.07 24.07 -1.07
C LYS A 150 -3.74 22.76 -0.34
N THR A 151 -2.97 21.89 -1.00
CA THR A 151 -2.54 20.61 -0.40
C THR A 151 -1.63 20.87 0.79
N ILE A 152 -0.65 21.77 0.66
CA ILE A 152 0.27 22.15 1.73
C ILE A 152 -0.48 22.83 2.88
N ASP A 153 -1.32 23.83 2.58
CA ASP A 153 -2.10 24.54 3.59
C ASP A 153 -3.02 23.58 4.38
N THR A 154 -3.69 22.66 3.68
CA THR A 154 -4.51 21.62 4.33
C THR A 154 -3.66 20.71 5.19
N GLY A 155 -2.48 20.30 4.72
CA GLY A 155 -1.54 19.46 5.47
C GLY A 155 -1.05 20.14 6.74
N ILE A 156 -0.68 21.41 6.66
CA ILE A 156 -0.23 22.20 7.81
C ILE A 156 -1.36 22.36 8.83
N SER A 157 -2.53 22.80 8.40
CA SER A 157 -3.70 23.00 9.27
C SER A 157 -4.11 21.71 9.98
N SER A 158 -4.18 20.60 9.23
CA SER A 158 -4.48 19.28 9.78
C SER A 158 -3.47 18.85 10.83
N SER A 159 -2.17 19.00 10.53
CA SER A 159 -1.11 18.59 11.45
C SER A 159 -1.12 19.43 12.72
N ILE A 160 -1.28 20.74 12.61
CA ILE A 160 -1.37 21.64 13.76
C ILE A 160 -2.58 21.31 14.65
N ALA A 161 -3.76 21.07 14.04
CA ALA A 161 -4.97 20.72 14.78
C ALA A 161 -4.78 19.41 15.57
N LEU A 162 -4.23 18.38 14.92
CA LEU A 162 -3.97 17.09 15.56
C LEU A 162 -2.95 17.21 16.69
N ILE A 163 -1.82 17.91 16.47
CA ILE A 163 -0.79 18.09 17.50
C ILE A 163 -1.34 18.85 18.71
N LYS A 164 -2.03 19.98 18.50
CA LYS A 164 -2.62 20.76 19.59
C LYS A 164 -3.60 19.94 20.43
N ALA A 165 -4.43 19.10 19.78
CA ALA A 165 -5.40 18.28 20.49
C ALA A 165 -4.79 17.10 21.27
N HIS A 166 -3.54 16.73 20.99
CA HIS A 166 -2.82 15.67 21.72
C HIS A 166 -1.88 16.21 22.82
N LEU A 167 -1.55 17.51 22.76
CA LEU A 167 -0.71 18.15 23.78
C LEU A 167 -1.53 18.78 24.92
N ASN A 168 -2.84 18.94 24.76
CA ASN A 168 -3.79 19.43 25.77
C ASN A 168 -4.57 18.26 26.39
#